data_6b45cf44f894d4de62455ceb39ebfc72
#
_entry.id   6b45cf44f894d4de62455ceb39ebfc72
#
_cell.length_a   1.000
_cell.length_b   1.000
_cell.length_c   1.000
_cell.angle_alpha   90.00
_cell.angle_beta   90.00
_cell.angle_gamma   90.00
#
_symmetry.space_group_name_H-M   'P 1'
#
loop_
_entity.id
_entity.type
_entity.pdbx_description
1 polymer ?
#
loop_
_entity_poly.entity_id
_entity_poly.type
_entity_poly.pdbx_seq_one_letter_code
_entity_poly.pdbx_strand_id
1 'polypeptide(L)'
;MGTIEIDISAKLITISSNIICYGNAADYEISKHISEEIEMMWNVPNGLTTIYNADFTVKFKITAQYNSFLSAQSVLENQNPKNNYIRIEEYAKLNISSMDGIGSNTGYFQRNNLYIGSTTAAHEYGHSLGLPHPKDLNLVGKGRPGIMYPRGSLVDQEFQNDVNAQPGGPGSTLNPQHRRVMQADIDSLQLKRLIESEIFVIGKFTNKYHEIQVKKA
;
A
#
# COMPACT_ATOMS: atom_id res chain seq x y z
N MET A 1 -5.40 -4.62 -4.21
CA MET A 1 -6.86 -4.87 -4.17
C MET A 1 -7.19 -5.93 -3.12
N GLY A 2 -8.47 -6.07 -2.73
CA GLY A 2 -8.90 -7.06 -1.73
C GLY A 2 -10.39 -7.31 -1.71
N THR A 3 -10.82 -8.29 -0.90
CA THR A 3 -12.25 -8.57 -0.63
C THR A 3 -12.66 -7.96 0.69
N ILE A 4 -13.92 -7.52 0.78
CA ILE A 4 -14.55 -6.98 1.97
C ILE A 4 -15.51 -8.05 2.53
N GLU A 5 -15.32 -8.43 3.77
CA GLU A 5 -16.19 -9.36 4.51
C GLU A 5 -16.77 -8.63 5.73
N ILE A 6 -18.06 -8.82 6.02
CA ILE A 6 -18.75 -8.11 7.11
C ILE A 6 -19.31 -9.14 8.09
N ASP A 7 -18.90 -9.02 9.33
CA ASP A 7 -19.54 -9.71 10.46
C ASP A 7 -20.38 -8.70 11.25
N ILE A 8 -21.69 -8.75 11.04
CA ILE A 8 -22.65 -7.85 11.69
C ILE A 8 -22.68 -8.09 13.21
N SER A 9 -22.54 -9.33 13.64
CA SER A 9 -22.63 -9.70 15.05
C SER A 9 -21.42 -9.21 15.84
N ALA A 10 -20.22 -9.30 15.23
CA ALA A 10 -18.98 -8.82 15.81
C ALA A 10 -18.72 -7.32 15.53
N LYS A 11 -19.56 -6.66 14.71
CA LYS A 11 -19.33 -5.29 14.21
C LYS A 11 -17.94 -5.15 13.60
N LEU A 12 -17.59 -6.08 12.73
CA LEU A 12 -16.26 -6.19 12.11
C LEU A 12 -16.36 -6.18 10.60
N ILE A 13 -15.51 -5.37 9.96
CA ILE A 13 -15.26 -5.42 8.53
C ILE A 13 -13.83 -5.91 8.33
N THR A 14 -13.66 -6.97 7.57
CA THR A 14 -12.33 -7.50 7.24
C THR A 14 -12.02 -7.28 5.76
N ILE A 15 -10.91 -6.59 5.48
CA ILE A 15 -10.35 -6.47 4.13
C ILE A 15 -9.23 -7.50 4.00
N SER A 16 -9.44 -8.49 3.11
CA SER A 16 -8.50 -9.60 2.91
C SER A 16 -7.78 -9.47 1.58
N SER A 17 -6.44 -9.58 1.59
CA SER A 17 -5.58 -9.53 0.40
C SER A 17 -4.49 -10.58 0.48
N ASN A 18 -4.05 -11.08 -0.69
CA ASN A 18 -2.92 -11.98 -0.86
C ASN A 18 -1.85 -11.30 -1.72
N ILE A 19 -0.64 -11.15 -1.21
CA ILE A 19 0.48 -10.52 -1.91
C ILE A 19 1.35 -11.63 -2.50
N ILE A 20 1.38 -11.74 -3.81
CA ILE A 20 2.17 -12.73 -4.55
C ILE A 20 3.40 -12.04 -5.11
N CYS A 21 4.55 -12.32 -4.51
CA CYS A 21 5.82 -11.74 -4.90
C CYS A 21 6.57 -12.68 -5.87
N TYR A 22 7.18 -12.09 -6.89
CA TYR A 22 8.00 -12.79 -7.88
C TYR A 22 9.13 -11.88 -8.39
N GLY A 23 10.04 -12.40 -9.19
CA GLY A 23 11.18 -11.65 -9.73
C GLY A 23 12.50 -12.08 -9.11
N ASN A 24 13.61 -11.54 -9.64
CA ASN A 24 14.95 -12.05 -9.30
C ASN A 24 15.42 -11.63 -7.90
N ALA A 25 14.85 -10.55 -7.36
CA ALA A 25 15.14 -10.06 -6.02
C ALA A 25 14.03 -10.40 -5.01
N ALA A 26 13.03 -11.19 -5.42
CA ALA A 26 12.00 -11.71 -4.53
C ALA A 26 12.49 -12.98 -3.82
N ASP A 27 12.13 -13.13 -2.57
CA ASP A 27 12.31 -14.33 -1.77
C ASP A 27 11.19 -14.47 -0.73
N TYR A 28 11.22 -15.53 0.05
CA TYR A 28 10.22 -15.78 1.10
C TYR A 28 10.26 -14.68 2.18
N GLU A 29 11.45 -14.29 2.62
CA GLU A 29 11.61 -13.33 3.73
C GLU A 29 11.10 -11.94 3.33
N ILE A 30 11.43 -11.46 2.12
CA ILE A 30 10.92 -10.16 1.67
C ILE A 30 9.41 -10.19 1.44
N SER A 31 8.86 -11.31 0.97
CA SER A 31 7.42 -11.47 0.77
C SER A 31 6.67 -11.43 2.11
N LYS A 32 7.19 -12.14 3.10
CA LYS A 32 6.69 -12.14 4.48
C LYS A 32 6.76 -10.73 5.08
N HIS A 33 7.92 -10.07 4.97
CA HIS A 33 8.11 -8.71 5.46
C HIS A 33 7.09 -7.72 4.86
N ILE A 34 6.84 -7.79 3.55
CA ILE A 34 5.83 -6.95 2.88
C ILE A 34 4.44 -7.14 3.49
N SER A 35 3.99 -8.39 3.66
CA SER A 35 2.66 -8.65 4.22
C SER A 35 2.54 -8.22 5.67
N GLU A 36 3.56 -8.46 6.48
CA GLU A 36 3.61 -8.06 7.89
C GLU A 36 3.61 -6.52 8.04
N GLU A 37 4.38 -5.79 7.22
CA GLU A 37 4.37 -4.33 7.21
C GLU A 37 2.98 -3.80 6.85
N ILE A 38 2.37 -4.31 5.78
CA ILE A 38 1.04 -3.89 5.35
C ILE A 38 0.01 -4.15 6.46
N GLU A 39 -0.07 -5.39 6.96
CA GLU A 39 -1.06 -5.76 7.97
C GLU A 39 -0.89 -4.96 9.25
N MET A 40 0.33 -4.85 9.76
CA MET A 40 0.64 -4.07 10.95
C MET A 40 0.23 -2.61 10.77
N MET A 41 0.66 -1.96 9.70
CA MET A 41 0.44 -0.53 9.48
C MET A 41 -1.04 -0.19 9.30
N TRP A 42 -1.76 -0.98 8.51
CA TRP A 42 -3.18 -0.73 8.23
C TRP A 42 -4.09 -1.06 9.41
N ASN A 43 -3.63 -1.84 10.38
CA ASN A 43 -4.35 -2.11 11.63
C ASN A 43 -4.01 -1.15 12.78
N VAL A 44 -2.94 -0.34 12.68
CA VAL A 44 -2.52 0.61 13.74
C VAL A 44 -3.64 1.55 14.20
N PRO A 45 -4.43 2.19 13.31
CA PRO A 45 -5.44 3.15 13.75
C PRO A 45 -6.62 2.51 14.47
N ASN A 46 -6.77 1.17 14.46
CA ASN A 46 -8.02 0.50 14.85
C ASN A 46 -9.22 1.17 14.18
N GLY A 47 -9.12 1.32 12.85
CA GLY A 47 -10.02 2.15 12.06
C GLY A 47 -11.48 1.78 12.24
N LEU A 48 -12.33 2.79 12.18
CA LEU A 48 -13.79 2.64 12.30
C LEU A 48 -14.46 3.11 11.00
N THR A 49 -15.61 2.53 10.71
CA THR A 49 -16.54 3.05 9.71
C THR A 49 -17.98 2.83 10.16
N THR A 50 -18.85 3.80 9.92
CA THR A 50 -20.26 3.70 10.32
C THR A 50 -21.10 3.17 9.16
N ILE A 51 -21.64 1.98 9.31
CA ILE A 51 -22.62 1.36 8.40
C ILE A 51 -23.84 0.90 9.20
N TYR A 52 -25.03 0.88 8.59
CA TYR A 52 -26.27 0.44 9.25
C TYR A 52 -26.52 1.13 10.60
N ASN A 53 -26.17 2.42 10.73
CA ASN A 53 -26.25 3.22 11.95
C ASN A 53 -25.45 2.65 13.15
N ALA A 54 -24.39 1.89 12.89
CA ALA A 54 -23.49 1.37 13.90
C ALA A 54 -22.02 1.49 13.45
N ASP A 55 -21.12 1.64 14.41
CA ASP A 55 -19.69 1.66 14.15
C ASP A 55 -19.15 0.25 14.05
N PHE A 56 -18.41 -0.01 12.99
CA PHE A 56 -17.71 -1.26 12.70
C PHE A 56 -16.21 -1.04 12.73
N THR A 57 -15.49 -1.93 13.39
CA THR A 57 -14.02 -1.95 13.33
C THR A 57 -13.58 -2.47 11.97
N VAL A 58 -12.60 -1.79 11.35
CA VAL A 58 -11.99 -2.23 10.10
C VAL A 58 -10.68 -2.95 10.39
N LYS A 59 -10.55 -4.18 9.91
CA LYS A 59 -9.34 -5.00 10.03
C LYS A 59 -8.83 -5.41 8.65
N PHE A 60 -7.50 -5.46 8.54
CA PHE A 60 -6.81 -5.91 7.34
C PHE A 60 -6.17 -7.26 7.65
N LYS A 61 -6.42 -8.24 6.78
CA LYS A 61 -5.82 -9.58 6.82
C LYS A 61 -5.03 -9.80 5.55
N ILE A 62 -3.70 -9.80 5.70
CA ILE A 62 -2.79 -9.84 4.57
C ILE A 62 -2.00 -11.15 4.62
N THR A 63 -2.04 -11.91 3.54
CA THR A 63 -1.20 -13.09 3.35
C THR A 63 -0.14 -12.83 2.31
N ALA A 64 0.98 -13.53 2.38
CA ALA A 64 2.05 -13.44 1.40
C ALA A 64 2.37 -14.80 0.78
N GLN A 65 2.80 -14.78 -0.48
CA GLN A 65 3.31 -15.92 -1.20
C GLN A 65 4.50 -15.49 -2.06
N TYR A 66 5.61 -16.19 -1.93
CA TYR A 66 6.70 -16.12 -2.91
C TYR A 66 6.47 -17.17 -4.00
N ASN A 67 6.51 -16.76 -5.26
CA ASN A 67 6.35 -17.66 -6.40
C ASN A 67 7.44 -17.38 -7.47
N SER A 68 8.53 -18.15 -7.40
CA SER A 68 9.66 -18.05 -8.34
C SER A 68 9.32 -18.50 -9.77
N PHE A 69 8.25 -19.26 -9.94
CA PHE A 69 7.80 -19.81 -11.23
C PHE A 69 6.50 -19.18 -11.74
N LEU A 70 6.15 -18.00 -11.23
CA LEU A 70 4.92 -17.33 -11.66
C LEU A 70 4.94 -17.05 -13.15
N SER A 71 3.98 -17.61 -13.87
CA SER A 71 3.85 -17.38 -15.31
C SER A 71 3.07 -16.10 -15.63
N ALA A 72 3.35 -15.49 -16.77
CA ALA A 72 2.59 -14.36 -17.27
C ALA A 72 1.09 -14.70 -17.41
N GLN A 73 0.79 -15.91 -17.91
CA GLN A 73 -0.58 -16.39 -18.07
C GLN A 73 -1.34 -16.41 -16.74
N SER A 74 -0.71 -16.88 -15.65
CA SER A 74 -1.35 -16.92 -14.32
C SER A 74 -1.73 -15.53 -13.82
N VAL A 75 -0.97 -14.49 -14.16
CA VAL A 75 -1.29 -13.10 -13.81
C VAL A 75 -2.40 -12.55 -14.70
N LEU A 76 -2.28 -12.76 -16.02
CA LEU A 76 -3.24 -12.25 -17.01
C LEU A 76 -4.65 -12.83 -16.83
N GLU A 77 -4.74 -14.11 -16.46
CA GLU A 77 -6.01 -14.84 -16.30
C GLU A 77 -6.56 -14.78 -14.85
N ASN A 78 -5.91 -14.02 -13.95
CA ASN A 78 -6.35 -13.94 -12.57
C ASN A 78 -7.77 -13.38 -12.44
N GLN A 79 -8.62 -14.12 -11.75
CA GLN A 79 -9.99 -13.72 -11.40
C GLN A 79 -10.21 -13.63 -9.87
N ASN A 80 -9.17 -13.91 -9.07
CA ASN A 80 -9.27 -13.81 -7.62
C ASN A 80 -8.99 -12.37 -7.16
N PRO A 81 -9.99 -11.66 -6.61
CA PRO A 81 -9.83 -10.27 -6.18
C PRO A 81 -8.92 -10.08 -4.96
N LYS A 82 -8.52 -11.17 -4.27
CA LYS A 82 -7.52 -11.10 -3.21
C LYS A 82 -6.10 -11.00 -3.73
N ASN A 83 -5.81 -11.47 -4.96
CA ASN A 83 -4.46 -11.59 -5.47
C ASN A 83 -3.90 -10.26 -5.98
N ASN A 84 -2.77 -9.88 -5.40
CA ASN A 84 -1.94 -8.76 -5.84
C ASN A 84 -0.56 -9.29 -6.23
N TYR A 85 -0.11 -8.98 -7.43
CA TYR A 85 1.14 -9.50 -8.00
C TYR A 85 2.20 -8.41 -8.01
N ILE A 86 3.27 -8.63 -7.28
CA ILE A 86 4.35 -7.65 -7.11
C ILE A 86 5.65 -8.24 -7.63
N ARG A 87 6.18 -7.67 -8.71
CA ARG A 87 7.53 -7.99 -9.15
C ARG A 87 8.55 -7.26 -8.28
N ILE A 88 9.55 -7.97 -7.78
CA ILE A 88 10.63 -7.40 -6.97
C ILE A 88 11.95 -7.60 -7.68
N GLU A 89 12.69 -6.50 -7.88
CA GLU A 89 14.00 -6.49 -8.54
C GLU A 89 14.96 -5.52 -7.83
N GLU A 90 16.26 -5.72 -8.03
CA GLU A 90 17.29 -4.78 -7.54
C GLU A 90 17.22 -3.43 -8.26
N TYR A 91 16.74 -3.42 -9.49
CA TYR A 91 16.67 -2.22 -10.33
C TYR A 91 15.23 -1.95 -10.77
N ALA A 92 14.83 -0.69 -10.64
CA ALA A 92 13.64 -0.11 -11.27
C ALA A 92 14.01 1.12 -12.08
N LYS A 93 13.50 1.24 -13.30
CA LYS A 93 13.85 2.32 -14.25
C LYS A 93 13.65 3.72 -13.66
N LEU A 94 12.65 3.91 -12.82
CA LEU A 94 12.36 5.17 -12.15
C LEU A 94 12.98 5.28 -10.75
N ASN A 95 13.74 4.27 -10.33
CA ASN A 95 14.33 4.16 -8.99
C ASN A 95 13.28 4.26 -7.84
N ILE A 96 12.07 3.84 -8.12
CA ILE A 96 10.96 3.82 -7.15
C ILE A 96 10.22 2.47 -7.22
N SER A 97 9.56 2.12 -6.12
CA SER A 97 8.53 1.09 -6.08
C SER A 97 7.19 1.72 -6.44
N SER A 98 6.35 1.03 -7.19
CA SER A 98 5.03 1.56 -7.56
C SER A 98 4.03 0.47 -7.92
N MET A 99 2.75 0.70 -7.66
CA MET A 99 1.64 0.00 -8.31
C MET A 99 1.43 0.53 -9.74
N ASP A 100 0.79 -0.25 -10.61
CA ASP A 100 0.51 0.13 -12.01
C ASP A 100 -0.60 1.18 -12.16
N GLY A 101 -0.98 1.80 -11.08
CA GLY A 101 -1.97 2.86 -11.01
C GLY A 101 -2.92 2.68 -9.83
N ILE A 102 -3.79 3.65 -9.65
CA ILE A 102 -4.72 3.67 -8.52
C ILE A 102 -5.74 2.52 -8.64
N GLY A 103 -5.81 1.71 -7.61
CA GLY A 103 -6.65 0.52 -7.51
C GLY A 103 -6.03 -0.75 -8.11
N SER A 104 -4.86 -0.68 -8.76
CA SER A 104 -4.24 -1.80 -9.47
C SER A 104 -3.87 -2.95 -8.52
N ASN A 105 -4.04 -4.20 -9.01
CA ASN A 105 -3.56 -5.40 -8.34
C ASN A 105 -2.17 -5.85 -8.79
N THR A 106 -1.45 -5.03 -9.55
CA THR A 106 -0.10 -5.34 -10.02
C THR A 106 0.84 -4.17 -9.79
N GLY A 107 2.13 -4.48 -9.55
CA GLY A 107 3.13 -3.47 -9.28
C GLY A 107 4.56 -3.98 -9.49
N TYR A 108 5.50 -3.05 -9.46
CA TYR A 108 6.93 -3.30 -9.60
C TYR A 108 7.68 -2.61 -8.47
N PHE A 109 8.32 -3.38 -7.60
CA PHE A 109 9.02 -2.88 -6.43
C PHE A 109 10.53 -3.04 -6.58
N GLN A 110 11.25 -2.02 -6.15
CA GLN A 110 12.69 -2.08 -6.02
C GLN A 110 13.05 -2.57 -4.61
N ARG A 111 13.88 -3.61 -4.51
CA ARG A 111 14.25 -4.24 -3.24
C ARG A 111 14.80 -3.24 -2.22
N ASN A 112 15.66 -2.32 -2.65
CA ASN A 112 16.26 -1.31 -1.78
C ASN A 112 15.25 -0.33 -1.15
N ASN A 113 14.02 -0.28 -1.65
CA ASN A 113 12.93 0.52 -1.07
C ASN A 113 12.13 -0.22 0.01
N LEU A 114 12.42 -1.51 0.24
CA LEU A 114 11.67 -2.40 1.13
C LEU A 114 12.44 -2.70 2.44
N TYR A 115 13.23 -1.75 2.92
CA TYR A 115 13.90 -1.89 4.21
C TYR A 115 12.92 -1.73 5.38
N ILE A 116 13.26 -2.31 6.54
CA ILE A 116 12.42 -2.26 7.75
C ILE A 116 12.11 -0.80 8.13
N GLY A 117 10.83 -0.48 8.24
CA GLY A 117 10.34 0.85 8.54
C GLY A 117 10.24 1.79 7.33
N SER A 118 10.53 1.33 6.11
CA SER A 118 10.38 2.16 4.90
C SER A 118 8.95 2.62 4.66
N THR A 119 7.97 1.88 5.18
CA THR A 119 6.54 2.04 4.95
C THR A 119 6.15 2.01 3.46
N THR A 120 7.06 1.53 2.62
CA THR A 120 6.84 1.51 1.16
C THR A 120 5.74 0.51 0.78
N ALA A 121 5.78 -0.70 1.33
CA ALA A 121 4.77 -1.71 1.03
C ALA A 121 3.37 -1.26 1.47
N ALA A 122 3.25 -0.67 2.66
CA ALA A 122 1.99 -0.16 3.19
C ALA A 122 1.45 1.03 2.36
N HIS A 123 2.33 1.92 1.86
CA HIS A 123 1.98 3.02 0.97
C HIS A 123 1.46 2.51 -0.38
N GLU A 124 2.20 1.62 -1.02
CA GLU A 124 1.82 1.05 -2.32
C GLU A 124 0.54 0.20 -2.21
N TYR A 125 0.34 -0.48 -1.08
CA TYR A 125 -0.91 -1.17 -0.81
C TYR A 125 -2.09 -0.19 -0.75
N GLY A 126 -1.93 1.00 -0.18
CA GLY A 126 -2.94 2.06 -0.24
C GLY A 126 -3.33 2.42 -1.68
N HIS A 127 -2.35 2.52 -2.59
CA HIS A 127 -2.64 2.68 -4.01
C HIS A 127 -3.42 1.52 -4.59
N SER A 128 -3.13 0.28 -4.20
CA SER A 128 -3.87 -0.90 -4.66
C SER A 128 -5.32 -0.94 -4.17
N LEU A 129 -5.61 -0.28 -3.05
CA LEU A 129 -6.96 -0.10 -2.51
C LEU A 129 -7.72 1.09 -3.15
N GLY A 130 -7.06 1.86 -4.01
CA GLY A 130 -7.70 2.98 -4.72
C GLY A 130 -7.36 4.37 -4.17
N LEU A 131 -6.45 4.49 -3.21
CA LEU A 131 -6.08 5.78 -2.64
C LEU A 131 -5.03 6.51 -3.50
N PRO A 132 -5.28 7.74 -3.95
CA PRO A 132 -4.27 8.59 -4.57
C PRO A 132 -3.39 9.28 -3.54
N HIS A 133 -2.30 9.89 -3.99
CA HIS A 133 -1.60 10.87 -3.16
C HIS A 133 -2.50 12.05 -2.82
N PRO A 134 -2.37 12.66 -1.62
CA PRO A 134 -3.02 13.93 -1.30
C PRO A 134 -2.60 15.04 -2.29
N LYS A 135 -3.52 15.93 -2.58
CA LYS A 135 -3.24 17.07 -3.49
C LYS A 135 -2.31 18.09 -2.87
N ASP A 136 -2.48 18.34 -1.58
CA ASP A 136 -1.61 19.24 -0.82
C ASP A 136 -0.46 18.43 -0.21
N LEU A 137 0.75 18.70 -0.68
CA LEU A 137 1.97 18.04 -0.23
C LEU A 137 2.75 18.89 0.81
N ASN A 138 2.18 19.99 1.28
CA ASN A 138 2.74 20.79 2.35
C ASN A 138 2.07 20.45 3.69
N LEU A 139 2.79 19.73 4.53
CA LEU A 139 2.36 19.31 5.87
C LEU A 139 2.98 20.15 7.00
N VAL A 140 3.74 21.19 6.70
CA VAL A 140 4.34 22.03 7.74
C VAL A 140 3.26 22.60 8.65
N GLY A 141 3.38 22.33 9.95
CA GLY A 141 2.40 22.71 10.98
C GLY A 141 1.14 21.82 11.04
N LYS A 142 1.08 20.73 10.28
CA LYS A 142 -0.08 19.82 10.24
C LYS A 142 0.15 18.48 10.96
N GLY A 143 1.33 18.33 11.57
CA GLY A 143 1.69 17.14 12.35
C GLY A 143 2.12 15.96 11.49
N ARG A 144 1.91 14.75 12.03
CA ARG A 144 2.45 13.52 11.46
C ARG A 144 1.88 13.20 10.07
N PRO A 145 2.73 12.80 9.11
CA PRO A 145 2.31 12.42 7.76
C PRO A 145 1.47 11.13 7.73
N GLY A 146 0.33 11.17 7.02
CA GLY A 146 -0.45 9.99 6.66
C GLY A 146 0.30 9.06 5.69
N ILE A 147 -0.18 7.80 5.58
CA ILE A 147 0.52 6.78 4.77
C ILE A 147 0.61 7.17 3.30
N MET A 148 -0.38 7.89 2.76
CA MET A 148 -0.44 8.21 1.34
C MET A 148 0.40 9.41 0.91
N TYR A 149 1.14 10.07 1.82
CA TYR A 149 2.04 11.16 1.45
C TYR A 149 3.33 10.63 0.78
N PRO A 150 3.69 11.13 -0.41
CA PRO A 150 4.93 10.74 -1.10
C PRO A 150 6.16 11.35 -0.42
N ARG A 151 7.35 10.79 -0.70
CA ARG A 151 8.65 11.25 -0.15
C ARG A 151 8.96 12.73 -0.44
N GLY A 152 8.38 13.32 -1.49
CA GLY A 152 8.55 14.73 -1.84
C GLY A 152 7.72 15.71 -1.02
N SER A 153 6.91 15.25 -0.05
CA SER A 153 6.09 16.12 0.78
C SER A 153 6.96 16.97 1.73
N LEU A 154 6.60 18.25 1.88
CA LEU A 154 7.19 19.13 2.89
C LEU A 154 6.57 18.84 4.25
N VAL A 155 7.41 18.72 5.27
CA VAL A 155 7.00 18.30 6.61
C VAL A 155 7.72 19.13 7.68
N ASP A 156 7.24 19.05 8.91
CA ASP A 156 7.95 19.60 10.07
C ASP A 156 9.31 18.88 10.25
N GLN A 157 10.27 19.57 10.86
CA GLN A 157 11.67 19.12 10.96
C GLN A 157 11.82 17.71 11.51
N GLU A 158 11.00 17.35 12.51
CA GLU A 158 11.03 16.02 13.14
C GLU A 158 10.67 14.85 12.20
N PHE A 159 10.00 15.15 11.07
CA PHE A 159 9.59 14.16 10.08
C PHE A 159 10.43 14.18 8.79
N GLN A 160 11.45 15.03 8.73
CA GLN A 160 12.33 15.18 7.57
C GLN A 160 13.37 14.07 7.47
N ASN A 161 13.94 13.91 6.27
CA ASN A 161 15.13 13.06 6.07
C ASN A 161 16.34 13.62 6.83
N ASP A 162 16.51 14.94 6.83
CA ASP A 162 17.49 15.65 7.64
C ASP A 162 16.76 16.68 8.52
N VAL A 163 16.75 16.43 9.82
CA VAL A 163 16.08 17.27 10.83
C VAL A 163 16.69 18.70 10.91
N ASN A 164 17.89 18.90 10.39
CA ASN A 164 18.55 20.21 10.37
C ASN A 164 18.33 20.98 9.06
N ALA A 165 17.70 20.35 8.05
CA ALA A 165 17.45 20.99 6.79
C ALA A 165 16.44 22.14 6.94
N GLN A 166 16.72 23.26 6.26
CA GLN A 166 15.77 24.36 6.19
C GLN A 166 14.57 23.98 5.29
N PRO A 167 13.35 24.46 5.59
CA PRO A 167 12.19 24.23 4.76
C PRO A 167 12.47 24.55 3.27
N GLY A 168 12.22 23.61 2.38
CA GLY A 168 12.48 23.73 0.96
C GLY A 168 13.94 23.47 0.53
N GLY A 169 14.86 23.27 1.48
CA GLY A 169 16.25 22.88 1.22
C GLY A 169 16.43 21.37 0.97
N PRO A 170 17.62 20.93 0.53
CA PRO A 170 17.93 19.51 0.42
C PRO A 170 17.74 18.77 1.77
N GLY A 171 17.04 17.63 1.76
CA GLY A 171 16.78 16.85 2.97
C GLY A 171 15.54 17.25 3.76
N SER A 172 14.89 18.38 3.45
CA SER A 172 13.70 18.89 4.16
C SER A 172 12.38 18.17 3.82
N THR A 173 12.44 17.14 3.01
CA THR A 173 11.27 16.36 2.63
C THR A 173 11.08 15.15 3.53
N LEU A 174 9.87 14.61 3.47
CA LEU A 174 9.40 13.51 4.29
C LEU A 174 10.32 12.28 4.28
N ASN A 175 10.79 11.89 5.47
CA ASN A 175 11.36 10.57 5.70
C ASN A 175 10.22 9.55 5.83
N PRO A 176 10.16 8.54 4.95
CA PRO A 176 9.07 7.56 4.91
C PRO A 176 8.80 6.82 6.22
N GLN A 177 9.80 6.67 7.08
CA GLN A 177 9.66 6.02 8.40
C GLN A 177 8.65 6.71 9.32
N HIS A 178 8.36 7.99 9.07
CA HIS A 178 7.42 8.75 9.88
C HIS A 178 5.97 8.63 9.41
N ARG A 179 5.72 8.08 8.22
CA ARG A 179 4.35 7.84 7.75
C ARG A 179 3.59 6.88 8.67
N ARG A 180 2.29 7.10 8.80
CA ARG A 180 1.38 6.19 9.52
C ARG A 180 0.05 6.13 8.79
N VAL A 181 -0.58 4.96 8.84
CA VAL A 181 -2.00 4.85 8.49
C VAL A 181 -2.81 5.54 9.59
N MET A 182 -3.74 6.38 9.21
CA MET A 182 -4.61 7.14 10.08
C MET A 182 -6.08 6.84 9.79
N GLN A 183 -6.99 7.25 10.68
CA GLN A 183 -8.42 7.13 10.45
C GLN A 183 -8.83 7.77 9.11
N ALA A 184 -8.25 8.92 8.76
CA ALA A 184 -8.52 9.60 7.49
C ALA A 184 -8.19 8.76 6.25
N ASP A 185 -7.17 7.88 6.32
CA ASP A 185 -6.86 6.93 5.24
C ASP A 185 -7.96 5.85 5.15
N ILE A 186 -8.47 5.36 6.29
CA ILE A 186 -9.60 4.41 6.36
C ILE A 186 -10.87 5.05 5.78
N ASP A 187 -11.18 6.29 6.18
CA ASP A 187 -12.35 7.04 5.70
C ASP A 187 -12.29 7.22 4.17
N SER A 188 -11.08 7.45 3.63
CA SER A 188 -10.84 7.63 2.20
C SER A 188 -11.09 6.37 1.37
N LEU A 189 -11.12 5.17 1.98
CA LEU A 189 -11.54 3.93 1.32
C LEU A 189 -13.03 3.91 0.96
N GLN A 190 -13.82 4.80 1.56
CA GLN A 190 -15.26 4.93 1.32
C GLN A 190 -16.03 3.60 1.52
N LEU A 191 -15.65 2.81 2.51
CA LEU A 191 -16.21 1.47 2.76
C LEU A 191 -17.72 1.48 2.90
N LYS A 192 -18.27 2.49 3.58
CA LYS A 192 -19.73 2.67 3.70
C LYS A 192 -20.40 2.65 2.32
N ARG A 193 -19.91 3.49 1.38
CA ARG A 193 -20.46 3.59 0.04
C ARG A 193 -20.37 2.28 -0.73
N LEU A 194 -19.21 1.58 -0.64
CA LEU A 194 -19.02 0.30 -1.31
C LEU A 194 -20.02 -0.74 -0.79
N ILE A 195 -20.16 -0.86 0.53
CA ILE A 195 -21.03 -1.83 1.18
C ILE A 195 -22.51 -1.54 0.88
N GLU A 196 -22.94 -0.27 0.98
CA GLU A 196 -24.31 0.12 0.66
C GLU A 196 -24.65 -0.06 -0.85
N SER A 197 -23.63 -0.14 -1.71
CA SER A 197 -23.76 -0.47 -3.12
C SER A 197 -23.54 -1.97 -3.41
N GLU A 198 -23.48 -2.82 -2.40
CA GLU A 198 -23.24 -4.26 -2.50
C GLU A 198 -21.93 -4.61 -3.23
N ILE A 199 -20.91 -3.73 -3.12
CA ILE A 199 -19.59 -3.94 -3.70
C ILE A 199 -18.65 -4.46 -2.62
N PHE A 200 -18.29 -5.75 -2.70
CA PHE A 200 -17.43 -6.44 -1.73
C PHE A 200 -16.01 -6.68 -2.25
N VAL A 201 -15.59 -5.91 -3.24
CA VAL A 201 -14.24 -5.88 -3.77
C VAL A 201 -13.74 -4.45 -3.79
N ILE A 202 -12.55 -4.22 -3.28
CA ILE A 202 -11.86 -2.91 -3.32
C ILE A 202 -10.62 -3.01 -4.22
N GLY A 203 -10.43 -2.01 -5.07
CA GLY A 203 -9.42 -2.04 -6.14
C GLY A 203 -9.97 -2.60 -7.45
N LYS A 204 -9.09 -2.91 -8.40
CA LYS A 204 -9.45 -3.39 -9.74
C LYS A 204 -8.40 -4.35 -10.31
N PHE A 205 -8.82 -5.24 -11.19
CA PHE A 205 -7.93 -6.07 -11.97
C PHE A 205 -7.19 -5.22 -13.02
N THR A 206 -5.88 -5.20 -12.93
CA THR A 206 -4.98 -4.72 -13.98
C THR A 206 -4.33 -5.93 -14.66
N ASN A 207 -3.98 -6.93 -13.86
CA ASN A 207 -3.47 -8.24 -14.29
C ASN A 207 -2.27 -8.12 -15.25
N LYS A 208 -1.38 -7.17 -14.98
CA LYS A 208 -0.20 -6.93 -15.79
C LYS A 208 0.98 -7.73 -15.27
N TYR A 209 1.50 -8.64 -16.09
CA TYR A 209 2.77 -9.29 -15.79
C TYR A 209 3.94 -8.36 -16.14
N HIS A 210 4.87 -8.19 -15.21
CA HIS A 210 6.08 -7.42 -15.43
C HIS A 210 7.25 -8.30 -15.80
N GLU A 211 7.93 -7.96 -16.90
CA GLU A 211 9.27 -8.44 -17.20
C GLU A 211 10.33 -7.66 -16.41
N ILE A 212 11.55 -8.23 -16.33
CA ILE A 212 12.67 -7.54 -15.72
C ILE A 212 12.98 -6.24 -16.47
N GLN A 213 13.14 -5.15 -15.73
CA GLN A 213 13.63 -3.89 -16.29
C GLN A 213 15.15 -3.91 -16.30
N VAL A 214 15.73 -3.73 -17.48
CA VAL A 214 17.21 -3.66 -17.64
C VAL A 214 17.70 -2.21 -17.67
N LYS A 215 18.85 -1.98 -17.05
CA LYS A 215 19.53 -0.71 -17.14
C LYS A 215 20.04 -0.55 -18.56
N LYS A 216 19.68 0.53 -19.25
CA LYS A 216 20.29 0.84 -20.54
C LYS A 216 21.78 1.13 -20.30
N ALA A 217 22.63 0.46 -21.07
CA ALA A 217 24.07 0.71 -21.09
C ALA A 217 24.37 2.15 -21.52
#